data_0564d995cc52ea90070e527a1ee13da9
#
_entry.id   0564d995cc52ea90070e527a1ee13da9
#
_cell.length_a   1.000
_cell.length_b   1.000
_cell.length_c   1.000
_cell.angle_alpha   90.00
_cell.angle_beta   90.00
_cell.angle_gamma   90.00
#
_symmetry.space_group_name_H-M   'P 1'
#
loop_
_entity.id
_entity.type
_entity.pdbx_description
1 polymer ?
#
loop_
_entity_poly.entity_id
_entity_poly.type
_entity_poly.pdbx_seq_one_letter_code
_entity_poly.pdbx_strand_id
1 'polypeptide(L)'
;MKLAIAVRQSILPLARRFDYIEEVAMLNISENAFRDYIFNNHREDFSSLIAGRREPVEWYGEEFPPLHFLLRRKVERAINEILDQLEELVLTAKELRLEKNGPHPTRVDLFGCSESTGITIIELKKSQQTERQAFTELLAYANHFCSIFPGVNETAITTVLVAPMETRTVKDAYVQELLLNKKNIVSLIPSCQDGRYCLNVFYPDENYYKWFENNVFNDHSMTCVTMSFPLIKGWIDSEYSEPPQYAKDALNQISNSIAQVLESKGFHSIVYASQKWSEIAGLFPYPNMIVVAAMNPFSSVRTYAEDDEIGEDLHPGG
;
A
#
# COMPACT_ATOMS: atom_id res chain seq x y z
N MET A 1 -8.43 53.63 -12.62
CA MET A 1 -8.55 53.26 -11.22
C MET A 1 -8.15 51.78 -11.16
N LYS A 2 -6.87 51.50 -10.87
CA LYS A 2 -6.28 50.13 -10.84
C LYS A 2 -6.38 49.63 -9.41
N LEU A 3 -7.15 48.57 -9.19
CA LEU A 3 -7.12 47.84 -7.92
C LEU A 3 -6.07 46.75 -8.01
N ALA A 4 -4.96 46.92 -7.32
CA ALA A 4 -3.95 45.89 -7.12
C ALA A 4 -4.37 45.06 -5.88
N ILE A 5 -4.72 43.80 -6.07
CA ILE A 5 -4.94 42.86 -4.98
C ILE A 5 -3.57 42.21 -4.69
N ALA A 6 -2.97 42.63 -3.59
CA ALA A 6 -1.76 41.96 -3.06
C ALA A 6 -2.17 40.71 -2.29
N VAL A 7 -1.92 39.56 -2.87
CA VAL A 7 -1.97 38.26 -2.14
C VAL A 7 -0.67 38.15 -1.33
N ARG A 8 -0.74 38.41 -0.03
CA ARG A 8 0.32 38.08 0.91
C ARG A 8 0.24 36.60 1.22
N GLN A 9 1.10 35.81 0.61
CA GLN A 9 1.40 34.47 1.09
C GLN A 9 2.19 34.58 2.39
N SER A 10 1.53 34.30 3.51
CA SER A 10 2.20 34.08 4.79
C SER A 10 2.70 32.63 4.82
N ILE A 11 3.98 32.46 4.45
CA ILE A 11 4.72 31.25 4.74
C ILE A 11 5.04 31.27 6.23
N LEU A 12 4.22 30.61 7.03
CA LEU A 12 4.55 30.27 8.41
C LEU A 12 5.44 29.03 8.39
N PRO A 13 6.57 29.03 9.13
CA PRO A 13 7.44 27.87 9.20
C PRO A 13 6.75 26.77 10.02
N LEU A 14 6.46 25.64 9.38
CA LEU A 14 6.01 24.37 9.98
C LEU A 14 7.18 23.65 10.68
N ALA A 15 7.89 24.39 11.54
CA ALA A 15 8.93 23.84 12.37
C ALA A 15 8.59 24.13 13.84
N ARG A 16 7.73 23.31 14.44
CA ARG A 16 7.67 23.07 15.91
C ARG A 16 6.38 22.34 16.26
N ARG A 17 6.42 21.01 16.25
CA ARG A 17 5.68 20.08 17.11
C ARG A 17 6.06 18.64 16.79
N PHE A 18 7.35 18.33 16.93
CA PHE A 18 7.84 16.95 17.03
C PHE A 18 8.61 16.83 18.34
N ASP A 19 7.90 16.97 19.44
CA ASP A 19 8.44 16.65 20.75
C ASP A 19 7.43 15.73 21.42
N TYR A 20 7.66 14.44 21.26
CA TYR A 20 7.42 13.33 22.19
C TYR A 20 7.71 12.01 21.41
N ILE A 21 8.93 11.91 20.90
CA ILE A 21 9.53 10.59 20.75
C ILE A 21 10.32 10.43 22.06
N GLU A 22 9.77 9.67 23.00
CA GLU A 22 10.59 9.07 24.03
C GLU A 22 11.81 8.50 23.32
N GLU A 23 12.99 8.85 23.80
CA GLU A 23 14.28 8.37 23.31
C GLU A 23 14.23 6.84 23.40
N VAL A 24 13.82 6.17 22.29
CA VAL A 24 13.74 4.72 22.22
C VAL A 24 15.18 4.24 22.41
N ALA A 25 15.46 3.66 23.57
CA ALA A 25 16.79 3.20 23.91
C ALA A 25 17.24 2.22 22.84
N MET A 26 18.22 2.63 22.02
CA MET A 26 18.79 1.79 20.96
C MET A 26 19.23 0.45 21.55
N LEU A 27 19.13 -0.61 20.74
CA LEU A 27 19.63 -1.93 21.12
C LEU A 27 21.09 -1.86 21.55
N ASN A 28 21.35 -2.24 22.81
CA ASN A 28 22.70 -2.26 23.38
C ASN A 28 23.55 -3.44 22.89
N ILE A 29 22.99 -4.33 22.07
CA ILE A 29 23.64 -5.56 21.57
C ILE A 29 23.82 -5.51 20.06
N SER A 30 24.67 -6.38 19.52
CA SER A 30 24.85 -6.54 18.08
C SER A 30 23.61 -7.17 17.44
N GLU A 31 23.43 -6.94 16.14
CA GLU A 31 22.38 -7.54 15.33
C GLU A 31 22.38 -9.08 15.46
N ASN A 32 23.56 -9.69 15.36
CA ASN A 32 23.73 -11.13 15.55
C ASN A 32 23.33 -11.62 16.95
N ALA A 33 23.71 -10.87 18.00
CA ALA A 33 23.33 -11.23 19.37
C ALA A 33 21.82 -11.08 19.58
N PHE A 34 21.18 -10.08 18.97
CA PHE A 34 19.74 -9.90 19.05
C PHE A 34 18.99 -11.00 18.27
N ARG A 35 19.47 -11.36 17.07
CA ARG A 35 18.95 -12.49 16.30
C ARG A 35 19.02 -13.79 17.11
N ASP A 36 20.19 -14.06 17.72
CA ASP A 36 20.37 -15.26 18.54
C ASP A 36 19.48 -15.25 19.79
N TYR A 37 19.28 -14.09 20.40
CA TYR A 37 18.35 -13.92 21.51
C TYR A 37 16.92 -14.30 21.11
N ILE A 38 16.42 -13.73 20.00
CA ILE A 38 15.07 -14.04 19.49
C ILE A 38 14.94 -15.53 19.21
N PHE A 39 15.87 -16.10 18.46
CA PHE A 39 15.79 -17.50 18.06
C PHE A 39 15.85 -18.49 19.23
N ASN A 40 16.67 -18.20 20.24
CA ASN A 40 16.88 -19.11 21.37
C ASN A 40 15.79 -18.98 22.44
N ASN A 41 15.20 -17.81 22.63
CA ASN A 41 14.27 -17.54 23.71
C ASN A 41 12.81 -17.38 23.26
N HIS A 42 12.58 -17.03 21.98
CA HIS A 42 11.25 -16.72 21.43
C HIS A 42 10.96 -17.49 20.15
N ARG A 43 11.44 -18.71 20.06
CA ARG A 43 11.29 -19.55 18.86
C ARG A 43 9.84 -19.89 18.56
N GLU A 44 9.04 -20.16 19.58
CA GLU A 44 7.65 -20.60 19.49
C GLU A 44 6.66 -19.51 19.95
N ASP A 45 7.16 -18.39 20.45
CA ASP A 45 6.37 -17.28 20.99
C ASP A 45 6.88 -15.92 20.54
N PHE A 46 7.28 -15.80 19.28
CA PHE A 46 7.81 -14.54 18.71
C PHE A 46 6.88 -13.34 18.96
N SER A 47 5.58 -13.56 18.92
CA SER A 47 4.55 -12.53 19.18
C SER A 47 4.63 -11.93 20.58
N SER A 48 5.19 -12.66 21.57
CA SER A 48 5.37 -12.16 22.94
C SER A 48 6.32 -10.97 23.04
N LEU A 49 7.19 -10.79 22.03
CA LEU A 49 8.06 -9.62 21.92
C LEU A 49 7.33 -8.40 21.33
N ILE A 50 6.19 -8.59 20.68
CA ILE A 50 5.51 -7.53 19.93
C ILE A 50 4.65 -6.67 20.86
N ALA A 51 4.82 -5.36 20.77
CA ALA A 51 4.05 -4.38 21.52
C ALA A 51 3.58 -3.23 20.61
N GLY A 52 2.70 -2.39 21.15
CA GLY A 52 2.25 -1.19 20.44
C GLY A 52 1.20 -1.47 19.36
N ARG A 53 0.55 -2.64 19.38
CA ARG A 53 -0.61 -2.92 18.52
C ARG A 53 -1.71 -1.89 18.77
N ARG A 54 -2.33 -1.40 17.70
CA ARG A 54 -3.42 -0.43 17.72
C ARG A 54 -4.68 -1.02 17.12
N GLU A 55 -5.81 -0.67 17.69
CA GLU A 55 -7.08 -0.94 17.04
C GLU A 55 -7.23 -0.03 15.81
N PRO A 56 -7.76 -0.54 14.69
CA PRO A 56 -8.02 0.25 13.52
C PRO A 56 -8.95 1.42 13.83
N VAL A 57 -8.62 2.60 13.30
CA VAL A 57 -9.45 3.79 13.50
C VAL A 57 -10.88 3.57 13.01
N GLU A 58 -11.85 4.11 13.76
CA GLU A 58 -13.25 4.07 13.38
C GLU A 58 -13.78 5.47 13.04
N TRP A 59 -14.71 5.51 12.08
CA TRP A 59 -15.32 6.75 11.64
C TRP A 59 -16.68 6.93 12.32
N TYR A 60 -16.83 8.06 12.98
CA TYR A 60 -18.06 8.42 13.69
C TYR A 60 -18.77 9.64 13.08
N GLY A 61 -18.28 10.15 11.94
CA GLY A 61 -18.90 11.27 11.23
C GLY A 61 -20.15 10.85 10.48
N GLU A 62 -21.09 11.79 10.26
CA GLU A 62 -22.30 11.58 9.44
C GLU A 62 -21.98 11.52 7.95
N GLU A 63 -20.92 12.19 7.52
CA GLU A 63 -20.47 12.22 6.13
C GLU A 63 -19.60 10.99 5.80
N PHE A 64 -19.44 10.75 4.50
CA PHE A 64 -18.52 9.72 4.03
C PHE A 64 -17.08 10.04 4.47
N PRO A 65 -16.33 9.06 5.00
CA PRO A 65 -14.99 9.30 5.50
C PRO A 65 -14.03 9.76 4.40
N PRO A 66 -13.14 10.71 4.70
CA PRO A 66 -12.14 11.17 3.73
C PRO A 66 -11.15 10.05 3.36
N LEU A 67 -10.55 10.15 2.18
CA LEU A 67 -9.72 9.08 1.63
C LEU A 67 -8.52 8.75 2.54
N HIS A 68 -7.83 9.74 3.09
CA HIS A 68 -6.71 9.51 4.02
C HIS A 68 -7.13 8.68 5.25
N PHE A 69 -8.35 8.85 5.75
CA PHE A 69 -8.90 8.04 6.83
C PHE A 69 -9.11 6.58 6.39
N LEU A 70 -9.68 6.37 5.21
CA LEU A 70 -9.90 5.03 4.65
C LEU A 70 -8.58 4.30 4.41
N LEU A 71 -7.57 5.02 3.91
CA LEU A 71 -6.22 4.48 3.69
C LEU A 71 -5.59 4.06 5.02
N ARG A 72 -5.66 4.92 6.05
CA ARG A 72 -5.18 4.62 7.39
C ARG A 72 -5.85 3.37 7.96
N ARG A 73 -7.17 3.32 7.94
CA ARG A 73 -7.94 2.17 8.42
C ARG A 73 -7.57 0.88 7.69
N LYS A 74 -7.40 0.94 6.37
CA LYS A 74 -6.96 -0.19 5.55
C LYS A 74 -5.59 -0.71 6.00
N VAL A 75 -4.61 0.19 6.19
CA VAL A 75 -3.25 -0.17 6.61
C VAL A 75 -3.25 -0.75 8.02
N GLU A 76 -3.93 -0.11 8.97
CA GLU A 76 -4.00 -0.60 10.36
C GLU A 76 -4.64 -1.99 10.44
N ARG A 77 -5.66 -2.27 9.62
CA ARG A 77 -6.24 -3.62 9.50
C ARG A 77 -5.25 -4.63 8.91
N ALA A 78 -4.59 -4.27 7.82
CA ALA A 78 -3.61 -5.17 7.18
C ALA A 78 -2.44 -5.48 8.13
N ILE A 79 -1.94 -4.50 8.88
CA ILE A 79 -0.92 -4.73 9.91
C ILE A 79 -1.45 -5.69 10.98
N ASN A 80 -2.68 -5.49 11.48
CA ASN A 80 -3.25 -6.35 12.51
C ASN A 80 -3.46 -7.78 12.02
N GLU A 81 -3.89 -7.98 10.78
CA GLU A 81 -4.00 -9.31 10.15
C GLU A 81 -2.64 -10.01 10.11
N ILE A 82 -1.56 -9.28 9.80
CA ILE A 82 -0.21 -9.84 9.84
C ILE A 82 0.21 -10.16 11.28
N LEU A 83 -0.10 -9.28 12.24
CA LEU A 83 0.23 -9.54 13.65
C LEU A 83 -0.49 -10.77 14.19
N ASP A 84 -1.77 -10.98 13.83
CA ASP A 84 -2.52 -12.20 14.16
C ASP A 84 -1.82 -13.46 13.59
N GLN A 85 -1.32 -13.35 12.36
CA GLN A 85 -0.56 -14.42 11.74
C GLN A 85 0.76 -14.73 12.47
N LEU A 86 1.42 -13.72 13.03
CA LEU A 86 2.66 -13.90 13.79
C LEU A 86 2.43 -14.56 15.16
N GLU A 87 1.20 -14.65 15.66
CA GLU A 87 0.89 -15.37 16.91
C GLU A 87 1.17 -16.88 16.79
N GLU A 88 1.01 -17.44 15.59
CA GLU A 88 1.24 -18.86 15.31
C GLU A 88 2.65 -19.15 14.73
N LEU A 89 3.50 -18.13 14.65
CA LEU A 89 4.81 -18.24 14.03
C LEU A 89 5.76 -19.11 14.85
N VAL A 90 6.30 -20.15 14.23
CA VAL A 90 7.41 -20.95 14.75
C VAL A 90 8.66 -20.66 13.94
N LEU A 91 9.70 -20.13 14.59
CA LEU A 91 11.00 -19.90 13.94
C LEU A 91 11.71 -21.23 13.73
N THR A 92 12.00 -21.56 12.48
CA THR A 92 12.58 -22.85 12.08
C THR A 92 14.06 -22.77 11.79
N ALA A 93 14.54 -21.61 11.34
CA ALA A 93 15.96 -21.41 11.04
C ALA A 93 16.43 -19.99 11.35
N LYS A 94 17.72 -19.85 11.66
CA LYS A 94 18.47 -18.60 11.68
C LYS A 94 19.61 -18.67 10.68
N GLU A 95 19.98 -17.54 10.07
CA GLU A 95 21.00 -17.45 9.01
C GLU A 95 20.79 -18.46 7.87
N LEU A 96 19.54 -18.61 7.45
CA LEU A 96 19.19 -19.54 6.39
C LEU A 96 19.89 -19.12 5.10
N ARG A 97 20.80 -19.95 4.60
CA ARG A 97 21.50 -19.71 3.35
C ARG A 97 20.59 -19.97 2.18
N LEU A 98 20.47 -18.96 1.31
CA LEU A 98 19.79 -19.12 0.04
C LEU A 98 20.83 -19.47 -1.02
N GLU A 99 20.66 -20.64 -1.65
CA GLU A 99 21.54 -21.07 -2.71
C GLU A 99 21.32 -20.18 -3.95
N LYS A 100 22.27 -19.31 -4.21
CA LYS A 100 22.36 -18.54 -5.45
C LYS A 100 23.73 -18.80 -6.06
N ASN A 101 23.75 -18.90 -7.39
CA ASN A 101 24.99 -18.99 -8.15
C ASN A 101 25.76 -17.65 -8.02
N GLY A 102 26.66 -17.55 -7.03
CA GLY A 102 27.47 -16.37 -6.81
C GLY A 102 28.45 -16.50 -5.64
N PRO A 103 29.50 -15.66 -5.59
CA PRO A 103 30.57 -15.76 -4.61
C PRO A 103 30.14 -15.40 -3.17
N HIS A 104 29.01 -14.73 -3.00
CA HIS A 104 28.52 -14.33 -1.69
C HIS A 104 27.14 -14.95 -1.43
N PRO A 105 27.01 -15.88 -0.49
CA PRO A 105 25.71 -16.45 -0.14
C PRO A 105 24.82 -15.39 0.52
N THR A 106 23.65 -15.23 -0.02
CA THR A 106 22.59 -14.43 0.59
C THR A 106 22.01 -15.21 1.78
N ARG A 107 21.76 -14.57 2.90
CA ARG A 107 21.23 -15.21 4.11
C ARG A 107 20.06 -14.45 4.65
N VAL A 108 19.03 -15.18 5.04
CA VAL A 108 17.89 -14.65 5.79
C VAL A 108 18.23 -14.72 7.27
N ASP A 109 18.04 -13.64 8.00
CA ASP A 109 18.37 -13.59 9.44
C ASP A 109 17.56 -14.58 10.25
N LEU A 110 16.23 -14.53 10.16
CA LEU A 110 15.32 -15.49 10.78
C LEU A 110 14.27 -15.93 9.76
N PHE A 111 13.99 -17.21 9.79
CA PHE A 111 13.01 -17.86 8.94
C PHE A 111 12.06 -18.68 9.80
N GLY A 112 10.77 -18.58 9.53
CA GLY A 112 9.75 -19.31 10.23
C GLY A 112 8.58 -19.71 9.34
N CYS A 113 7.73 -20.53 9.90
CA CYS A 113 6.51 -20.98 9.24
C CYS A 113 5.37 -21.02 10.27
N SER A 114 4.15 -20.82 9.79
CA SER A 114 2.94 -21.12 10.52
C SER A 114 2.01 -21.96 9.66
N GLU A 115 1.08 -22.68 10.28
CA GLU A 115 0.11 -23.50 9.55
C GLU A 115 -0.86 -22.62 8.74
N SER A 116 -1.19 -21.44 9.27
CA SER A 116 -2.18 -20.52 8.68
C SER A 116 -1.60 -19.63 7.58
N THR A 117 -0.30 -19.24 7.66
CA THR A 117 0.27 -18.16 6.85
C THR A 117 1.41 -18.57 5.94
N GLY A 118 1.89 -19.80 6.09
CA GLY A 118 2.98 -20.29 5.28
C GLY A 118 4.35 -19.77 5.72
N ILE A 119 5.06 -19.07 4.83
CA ILE A 119 6.46 -18.66 5.03
C ILE A 119 6.53 -17.27 5.64
N THR A 120 7.34 -17.11 6.69
CA THR A 120 7.70 -15.82 7.28
C THR A 120 9.21 -15.59 7.22
N ILE A 121 9.59 -14.44 6.70
CA ILE A 121 10.97 -13.97 6.57
C ILE A 121 11.16 -12.77 7.48
N ILE A 122 12.14 -12.81 8.37
CA ILE A 122 12.45 -11.69 9.27
C ILE A 122 13.86 -11.20 8.99
N GLU A 123 13.99 -9.93 8.73
CA GLU A 123 15.26 -9.22 8.54
C GLU A 123 15.48 -8.23 9.66
N LEU A 124 16.68 -8.26 10.26
CA LEU A 124 17.06 -7.40 11.37
C LEU A 124 18.10 -6.37 10.93
N LYS A 125 17.87 -5.12 11.27
CA LYS A 125 18.82 -4.02 11.05
C LYS A 125 18.95 -3.18 12.31
N LYS A 126 20.18 -2.94 12.72
CA LYS A 126 20.48 -2.18 13.94
C LYS A 126 20.57 -0.68 13.70
N SER A 127 20.93 -0.25 12.49
CA SER A 127 21.25 1.15 12.19
C SER A 127 20.54 1.68 10.97
N GLN A 128 20.38 3.00 10.91
CA GLN A 128 19.86 3.72 9.74
C GLN A 128 20.64 3.42 8.46
N GLN A 129 21.95 3.20 8.57
CA GLN A 129 22.79 2.95 7.39
C GLN A 129 22.46 1.62 6.74
N THR A 130 22.09 0.60 7.51
CA THR A 130 21.80 -0.74 7.03
C THR A 130 20.31 -0.95 6.70
N GLU A 131 19.40 -0.15 7.29
CA GLU A 131 17.96 -0.31 7.05
C GLU A 131 17.54 -0.09 5.59
N ARG A 132 18.28 0.74 4.83
CA ARG A 132 18.02 0.95 3.39
C ARG A 132 18.23 -0.31 2.55
N GLN A 133 19.15 -1.18 2.95
CA GLN A 133 19.41 -2.44 2.26
C GLN A 133 18.34 -3.49 2.55
N ALA A 134 17.69 -3.40 3.72
CA ALA A 134 16.72 -4.38 4.18
C ALA A 134 15.60 -4.64 3.18
N PHE A 135 15.03 -3.59 2.56
CA PHE A 135 13.99 -3.77 1.56
C PHE A 135 14.48 -4.52 0.32
N THR A 136 15.68 -4.21 -0.14
CA THR A 136 16.29 -4.93 -1.29
C THR A 136 16.53 -6.39 -0.94
N GLU A 137 16.95 -6.67 0.28
CA GLU A 137 17.18 -8.03 0.79
C GLU A 137 15.85 -8.79 0.92
N LEU A 138 14.82 -8.20 1.54
CA LEU A 138 13.50 -8.80 1.68
C LEU A 138 12.85 -9.12 0.32
N LEU A 139 12.94 -8.21 -0.65
CA LEU A 139 12.46 -8.44 -2.02
C LEU A 139 13.23 -9.58 -2.69
N ALA A 140 14.55 -9.62 -2.51
CA ALA A 140 15.39 -10.68 -3.07
C ALA A 140 15.08 -12.06 -2.45
N TYR A 141 14.74 -12.09 -1.16
CA TYR A 141 14.35 -13.31 -0.47
C TYR A 141 12.98 -13.81 -0.92
N ALA A 142 11.98 -12.92 -0.96
CA ALA A 142 10.65 -13.27 -1.44
C ALA A 142 10.70 -13.85 -2.85
N ASN A 143 11.44 -13.21 -3.76
CA ASN A 143 11.65 -13.69 -5.12
C ASN A 143 12.32 -15.07 -5.17
N HIS A 144 13.29 -15.32 -4.29
CA HIS A 144 13.96 -16.61 -4.21
C HIS A 144 12.99 -17.73 -3.80
N PHE A 145 12.19 -17.50 -2.75
CA PHE A 145 11.20 -18.49 -2.30
C PHE A 145 10.11 -18.74 -3.35
N CYS A 146 9.61 -17.70 -4.03
CA CYS A 146 8.68 -17.87 -5.15
C CYS A 146 9.29 -18.67 -6.31
N SER A 147 10.58 -18.59 -6.53
CA SER A 147 11.26 -19.37 -7.59
C SER A 147 11.47 -20.84 -7.25
N ILE A 148 11.60 -21.17 -5.95
CA ILE A 148 11.81 -22.55 -5.49
C ILE A 148 10.49 -23.28 -5.30
N PHE A 149 9.46 -22.60 -4.83
CA PHE A 149 8.16 -23.20 -4.54
C PHE A 149 7.13 -22.80 -5.60
N PRO A 150 6.96 -23.62 -6.67
CA PRO A 150 5.93 -23.36 -7.68
C PRO A 150 4.55 -23.31 -7.03
N GLY A 151 3.83 -22.22 -7.28
CA GLY A 151 2.49 -21.99 -6.69
C GLY A 151 2.48 -21.13 -5.44
N VAL A 152 3.64 -20.82 -4.84
CA VAL A 152 3.76 -19.76 -3.85
C VAL A 152 3.95 -18.43 -4.59
N ASN A 153 3.06 -17.48 -4.34
CA ASN A 153 3.20 -16.11 -4.82
C ASN A 153 3.71 -15.20 -3.69
N GLU A 154 4.12 -14.01 -4.02
CA GLU A 154 4.64 -13.05 -3.03
C GLU A 154 3.64 -12.73 -1.90
N THR A 155 2.34 -12.86 -2.14
CA THR A 155 1.30 -12.60 -1.14
C THR A 155 1.16 -13.72 -0.10
N ALA A 156 1.74 -14.88 -0.37
CA ALA A 156 1.80 -16.01 0.58
C ALA A 156 3.07 -15.96 1.46
N ILE A 157 3.90 -14.95 1.30
CA ILE A 157 5.12 -14.74 2.08
C ILE A 157 4.92 -13.53 2.98
N THR A 158 5.01 -13.73 4.28
CA THR A 158 5.01 -12.65 5.26
C THR A 158 6.43 -12.17 5.49
N THR A 159 6.65 -10.87 5.36
CA THR A 159 7.95 -10.24 5.59
C THR A 159 7.89 -9.34 6.82
N VAL A 160 8.86 -9.51 7.70
CA VAL A 160 8.99 -8.72 8.92
C VAL A 160 10.32 -7.97 8.87
N LEU A 161 10.25 -6.65 8.90
CA LEU A 161 11.42 -5.79 9.01
C LEU A 161 11.58 -5.35 10.46
N VAL A 162 12.65 -5.75 11.11
CA VAL A 162 13.02 -5.26 12.45
C VAL A 162 14.12 -4.22 12.29
N ALA A 163 13.75 -2.93 12.36
CA ALA A 163 14.66 -1.83 12.11
C ALA A 163 14.23 -0.55 12.87
N PRO A 164 15.12 0.42 13.07
CA PRO A 164 14.80 1.69 13.74
C PRO A 164 13.72 2.52 13.04
N MET A 165 13.52 2.34 11.75
CA MET A 165 12.54 3.08 10.94
C MET A 165 12.71 4.60 11.00
N GLU A 166 13.95 5.06 10.96
CA GLU A 166 14.28 6.50 11.06
C GLU A 166 14.44 7.14 9.68
N THR A 167 14.92 6.38 8.69
CA THR A 167 15.19 6.88 7.34
C THR A 167 13.89 7.10 6.57
N ARG A 168 13.70 8.32 6.05
CA ARG A 168 12.50 8.66 5.27
C ARG A 168 12.26 7.72 4.09
N THR A 169 13.31 7.41 3.32
CA THR A 169 13.20 6.51 2.16
C THR A 169 12.74 5.10 2.52
N VAL A 170 13.07 4.62 3.72
CA VAL A 170 12.60 3.33 4.23
C VAL A 170 11.13 3.40 4.62
N LYS A 171 10.71 4.47 5.29
CA LYS A 171 9.30 4.72 5.61
C LYS A 171 8.46 4.83 4.35
N ASP A 172 8.93 5.59 3.35
CA ASP A 172 8.24 5.77 2.06
C ASP A 172 8.10 4.42 1.34
N ALA A 173 9.16 3.59 1.29
CA ALA A 173 9.11 2.27 0.70
C ALA A 173 8.14 1.33 1.44
N TYR A 174 8.17 1.32 2.78
CA TYR A 174 7.25 0.52 3.59
C TYR A 174 5.78 0.89 3.34
N VAL A 175 5.48 2.20 3.32
CA VAL A 175 4.13 2.69 3.06
C VAL A 175 3.67 2.32 1.66
N GLN A 176 4.56 2.39 0.66
CA GLN A 176 4.26 1.96 -0.69
C GLN A 176 3.92 0.46 -0.77
N GLU A 177 4.69 -0.39 -0.11
CA GLU A 177 4.41 -1.83 -0.09
C GLU A 177 3.05 -2.15 0.54
N LEU A 178 2.70 -1.46 1.62
CA LEU A 178 1.41 -1.64 2.29
C LEU A 178 0.22 -1.11 1.50
N LEU A 179 0.33 0.10 0.94
CA LEU A 179 -0.79 0.79 0.30
C LEU A 179 -1.02 0.35 -1.13
N LEU A 180 0.06 0.24 -1.91
CA LEU A 180 -0.02 0.03 -3.35
C LEU A 180 0.21 -1.44 -3.74
N ASN A 181 1.23 -2.07 -3.18
CA ASN A 181 1.63 -3.41 -3.60
C ASN A 181 0.89 -4.53 -2.84
N LYS A 182 0.13 -4.19 -1.79
CA LYS A 182 -0.64 -5.15 -0.96
C LYS A 182 0.21 -6.33 -0.47
N LYS A 183 1.48 -6.08 -0.14
CA LYS A 183 2.37 -7.11 0.37
C LYS A 183 2.12 -7.37 1.85
N ASN A 184 2.29 -8.60 2.27
CA ASN A 184 2.25 -8.98 3.67
C ASN A 184 3.58 -8.56 4.34
N ILE A 185 3.68 -7.28 4.70
CA ILE A 185 4.86 -6.70 5.32
C ILE A 185 4.48 -5.98 6.61
N VAL A 186 5.24 -6.22 7.67
CA VAL A 186 5.16 -5.44 8.91
C VAL A 186 6.54 -4.96 9.32
N SER A 187 6.60 -3.74 9.84
CA SER A 187 7.83 -3.20 10.41
C SER A 187 7.72 -3.04 11.91
N LEU A 188 8.75 -3.51 12.61
CA LEU A 188 8.85 -3.55 14.06
C LEU A 188 10.09 -2.77 14.51
N ILE A 189 9.92 -1.83 15.43
CA ILE A 189 11.02 -1.03 15.98
C ILE A 189 11.54 -1.72 17.23
N PRO A 190 12.80 -2.19 17.23
CA PRO A 190 13.36 -2.84 18.38
C PRO A 190 13.70 -1.84 19.48
N SER A 191 13.38 -2.18 20.71
CA SER A 191 13.72 -1.39 21.91
C SER A 191 14.18 -2.29 23.05
N CYS A 192 14.88 -1.72 24.02
CA CYS A 192 15.27 -2.42 25.23
C CYS A 192 14.96 -1.52 26.43
N GLN A 193 14.05 -1.96 27.28
CA GLN A 193 13.69 -1.28 28.52
C GLN A 193 13.94 -2.22 29.71
N ASP A 194 14.70 -1.77 30.69
CA ASP A 194 15.03 -2.56 31.89
C ASP A 194 15.59 -3.96 31.61
N GLY A 195 16.37 -4.10 30.53
CA GLY A 195 16.94 -5.37 30.10
C GLY A 195 15.96 -6.33 29.39
N ARG A 196 14.73 -5.89 29.13
CA ARG A 196 13.75 -6.63 28.33
C ARG A 196 13.68 -6.05 26.93
N TYR A 197 13.79 -6.93 25.93
CA TYR A 197 13.64 -6.56 24.55
C TYR A 197 12.18 -6.55 24.15
N CYS A 198 11.82 -5.55 23.34
CA CYS A 198 10.47 -5.36 22.81
C CYS A 198 10.53 -4.92 21.35
N LEU A 199 9.57 -5.32 20.57
CA LEU A 199 9.39 -4.99 19.16
C LEU A 199 8.11 -4.16 19.01
N ASN A 200 8.25 -2.84 18.90
CA ASN A 200 7.12 -1.94 18.78
C ASN A 200 6.64 -1.86 17.34
N VAL A 201 5.35 -2.05 17.10
CA VAL A 201 4.78 -1.98 15.76
C VAL A 201 4.91 -0.57 15.21
N PHE A 202 5.50 -0.44 14.02
CA PHE A 202 5.56 0.82 13.30
C PHE A 202 4.28 1.05 12.49
N TYR A 203 3.57 2.13 12.82
CA TYR A 203 2.44 2.61 12.03
C TYR A 203 2.84 3.89 11.29
N PRO A 204 2.54 4.00 10.00
CA PRO A 204 2.76 5.24 9.26
C PRO A 204 2.03 6.42 9.89
N ASP A 205 2.65 7.59 9.85
CA ASP A 205 2.07 8.84 10.33
C ASP A 205 0.88 9.27 9.46
N GLU A 206 -0.09 9.97 10.05
CA GLU A 206 -1.27 10.49 9.35
C GLU A 206 -0.91 11.39 8.15
N ASN A 207 0.21 12.09 8.22
CA ASN A 207 0.69 12.94 7.14
C ASN A 207 1.04 12.13 5.88
N TYR A 208 1.43 10.86 5.99
CA TYR A 208 1.64 9.98 4.84
C TYR A 208 0.34 9.75 4.08
N TYR A 209 -0.75 9.46 4.78
CA TYR A 209 -2.04 9.20 4.16
C TYR A 209 -2.60 10.46 3.49
N LYS A 210 -2.45 11.63 4.12
CA LYS A 210 -2.81 12.93 3.53
C LYS A 210 -1.94 13.24 2.31
N TRP A 211 -0.67 12.91 2.36
CA TRP A 211 0.22 13.08 1.23
C TRP A 211 -0.19 12.19 0.05
N PHE A 212 -0.53 10.92 0.30
CA PHE A 212 -1.04 10.01 -0.74
C PHE A 212 -2.35 10.53 -1.34
N GLU A 213 -3.28 10.97 -0.51
CA GLU A 213 -4.54 11.57 -0.97
C GLU A 213 -4.30 12.75 -1.92
N ASN A 214 -3.39 13.64 -1.56
CA ASN A 214 -3.16 14.87 -2.30
C ASN A 214 -2.27 14.71 -3.54
N ASN A 215 -1.39 13.71 -3.57
CA ASN A 215 -0.37 13.61 -4.61
C ASN A 215 -0.51 12.36 -5.49
N VAL A 216 -1.05 11.28 -4.97
CA VAL A 216 -1.15 10.00 -5.70
C VAL A 216 -2.58 9.68 -6.10
N PHE A 217 -3.55 10.03 -5.25
CA PHE A 217 -4.98 9.73 -5.44
C PHE A 217 -5.82 10.96 -5.79
N ASN A 218 -5.20 12.01 -6.30
CA ASN A 218 -5.93 13.20 -6.75
C ASN A 218 -6.58 12.97 -8.13
N ASP A 219 -7.42 13.89 -8.56
CA ASP A 219 -8.15 13.82 -9.83
C ASP A 219 -7.23 13.70 -11.05
N HIS A 220 -6.03 14.30 -10.98
CA HIS A 220 -5.02 14.24 -12.06
C HIS A 220 -4.38 12.85 -12.17
N SER A 221 -4.41 12.05 -11.12
CA SER A 221 -3.87 10.68 -11.10
C SER A 221 -4.89 9.64 -11.57
N MET A 222 -6.12 10.05 -11.89
CA MET A 222 -7.17 9.15 -12.34
C MET A 222 -7.37 9.27 -13.85
N THR A 223 -7.44 8.12 -14.50
CA THR A 223 -7.88 8.03 -15.90
C THR A 223 -9.23 7.35 -15.92
N CYS A 224 -10.21 8.01 -16.54
CA CYS A 224 -11.55 7.47 -16.71
C CYS A 224 -11.82 7.17 -18.18
N VAL A 225 -12.21 5.93 -18.48
CA VAL A 225 -12.63 5.49 -19.81
C VAL A 225 -14.07 5.02 -19.74
N THR A 226 -14.91 5.58 -20.59
CA THR A 226 -16.30 5.18 -20.71
C THR A 226 -16.51 4.48 -22.04
N MET A 227 -16.98 3.24 -21.99
CA MET A 227 -17.42 2.46 -23.16
C MET A 227 -18.94 2.52 -23.20
N SER A 228 -19.49 3.06 -24.29
CA SER A 228 -20.92 3.19 -24.47
C SER A 228 -21.44 2.15 -25.47
N PHE A 229 -22.57 1.55 -25.16
CA PHE A 229 -23.19 0.50 -25.96
C PHE A 229 -24.61 0.89 -26.37
N PRO A 230 -25.11 0.39 -27.53
CA PRO A 230 -26.49 0.56 -27.91
C PRO A 230 -27.42 -0.12 -26.91
N LEU A 231 -28.69 0.16 -27.03
CA LEU A 231 -29.74 -0.45 -26.21
C LEU A 231 -29.72 -1.97 -26.38
N ILE A 232 -29.62 -2.71 -25.29
CA ILE A 232 -29.77 -4.16 -25.31
C ILE A 232 -31.25 -4.44 -25.41
N LYS A 233 -31.63 -5.26 -26.39
CA LYS A 233 -33.02 -5.60 -26.65
C LYS A 233 -33.70 -6.10 -25.36
N GLY A 234 -34.85 -5.49 -25.03
CA GLY A 234 -35.60 -5.81 -23.82
C GLY A 234 -35.11 -5.11 -22.56
N TRP A 235 -34.07 -4.27 -22.65
CA TRP A 235 -33.60 -3.52 -21.45
C TRP A 235 -34.50 -2.35 -21.11
N ILE A 236 -35.08 -1.65 -22.10
CA ILE A 236 -36.00 -0.55 -21.87
C ILE A 236 -37.19 -0.73 -22.81
N ASP A 237 -38.13 -1.58 -22.42
CA ASP A 237 -39.40 -1.72 -23.15
C ASP A 237 -40.53 -0.92 -22.50
N SER A 238 -40.33 -0.37 -21.28
CA SER A 238 -41.28 0.53 -20.61
C SER A 238 -40.57 1.44 -19.62
N GLU A 239 -41.10 2.63 -19.39
CA GLU A 239 -40.59 3.69 -18.49
C GLU A 239 -40.36 3.22 -17.05
N TYR A 240 -40.87 2.05 -16.64
CA TYR A 240 -40.84 1.58 -15.26
C TYR A 240 -40.36 0.13 -15.12
N SER A 241 -39.87 -0.52 -16.16
CA SER A 241 -39.37 -1.87 -16.05
C SER A 241 -37.90 -1.92 -15.65
N GLU A 242 -37.58 -2.72 -14.64
CA GLU A 242 -36.18 -3.06 -14.37
C GLU A 242 -35.54 -3.75 -15.57
N PRO A 243 -34.24 -3.51 -15.82
CA PRO A 243 -33.51 -4.24 -16.87
C PRO A 243 -33.63 -5.74 -16.66
N PRO A 244 -33.79 -6.52 -17.72
CA PRO A 244 -33.89 -7.98 -17.61
C PRO A 244 -32.62 -8.56 -16.98
N GLN A 245 -32.77 -9.61 -16.16
CA GLN A 245 -31.68 -10.17 -15.36
C GLN A 245 -30.47 -10.58 -16.22
N TYR A 246 -30.73 -11.18 -17.40
CA TYR A 246 -29.67 -11.59 -18.34
C TYR A 246 -28.78 -10.41 -18.80
N ALA A 247 -29.35 -9.21 -18.92
CA ALA A 247 -28.60 -8.02 -19.32
C ALA A 247 -27.75 -7.47 -18.16
N LYS A 248 -28.31 -7.50 -16.94
CA LYS A 248 -27.57 -7.19 -15.72
C LYS A 248 -26.39 -8.16 -15.55
N ASP A 249 -26.65 -9.45 -15.71
CA ASP A 249 -25.63 -10.49 -15.56
C ASP A 249 -24.52 -10.36 -16.62
N ALA A 250 -24.87 -10.09 -17.88
CA ALA A 250 -23.89 -9.89 -18.94
C ALA A 250 -22.98 -8.68 -18.67
N LEU A 251 -23.55 -7.55 -18.26
CA LEU A 251 -22.75 -6.35 -17.93
C LEU A 251 -21.90 -6.54 -16.70
N ASN A 252 -22.41 -7.20 -15.68
CA ASN A 252 -21.64 -7.53 -14.48
C ASN A 252 -20.48 -8.48 -14.83
N GLN A 253 -20.72 -9.48 -15.67
CA GLN A 253 -19.66 -10.39 -16.11
C GLN A 253 -18.57 -9.66 -16.90
N ILE A 254 -18.94 -8.77 -17.82
CA ILE A 254 -17.97 -7.96 -18.57
C ILE A 254 -17.20 -7.04 -17.63
N SER A 255 -17.88 -6.34 -16.72
CA SER A 255 -17.25 -5.44 -15.76
C SER A 255 -16.27 -6.18 -14.86
N ASN A 256 -16.65 -7.35 -14.34
CA ASN A 256 -15.78 -8.19 -13.53
C ASN A 256 -14.57 -8.70 -14.33
N SER A 257 -14.76 -9.10 -15.58
CA SER A 257 -13.66 -9.54 -16.45
C SER A 257 -12.65 -8.41 -16.70
N ILE A 258 -13.14 -7.19 -16.95
CA ILE A 258 -12.28 -6.01 -17.12
C ILE A 258 -11.52 -5.74 -15.82
N ALA A 259 -12.20 -5.75 -14.67
CA ALA A 259 -11.56 -5.52 -13.38
C ALA A 259 -10.46 -6.54 -13.09
N GLN A 260 -10.70 -7.84 -13.35
CA GLN A 260 -9.71 -8.90 -13.18
C GLN A 260 -8.51 -8.73 -14.11
N VAL A 261 -8.71 -8.35 -15.36
CA VAL A 261 -7.61 -8.07 -16.30
C VAL A 261 -6.78 -6.89 -15.84
N LEU A 262 -7.41 -5.82 -15.37
CA LEU A 262 -6.69 -4.65 -14.85
C LEU A 262 -5.91 -4.98 -13.58
N GLU A 263 -6.52 -5.72 -12.66
CA GLU A 263 -5.87 -6.17 -11.43
C GLU A 263 -4.67 -7.10 -11.72
N SER A 264 -4.81 -8.04 -12.66
CA SER A 264 -3.71 -8.92 -13.08
C SER A 264 -2.53 -8.17 -13.71
N LYS A 265 -2.77 -6.96 -14.23
CA LYS A 265 -1.75 -6.05 -14.76
C LYS A 265 -1.24 -5.05 -13.72
N GLY A 266 -1.67 -5.15 -12.46
CA GLY A 266 -1.25 -4.27 -11.38
C GLY A 266 -1.94 -2.91 -11.34
N PHE A 267 -3.03 -2.70 -12.09
CA PHE A 267 -3.79 -1.44 -12.03
C PHE A 267 -4.78 -1.45 -10.85
N HIS A 268 -4.78 -0.37 -10.09
CA HIS A 268 -5.84 -0.08 -9.13
C HIS A 268 -6.99 0.57 -9.89
N SER A 269 -8.12 -0.11 -9.97
CA SER A 269 -9.24 0.36 -10.77
C SER A 269 -10.59 0.01 -10.16
N ILE A 270 -11.58 0.83 -10.54
CA ILE A 270 -13.00 0.57 -10.29
C ILE A 270 -13.66 0.42 -11.65
N VAL A 271 -14.41 -0.66 -11.83
CA VAL A 271 -15.19 -0.90 -13.04
C VAL A 271 -16.65 -1.07 -12.64
N TYR A 272 -17.53 -0.30 -13.26
CA TYR A 272 -18.96 -0.44 -13.02
C TYR A 272 -19.76 -0.24 -14.29
N ALA A 273 -20.90 -0.91 -14.36
CA ALA A 273 -21.89 -0.70 -15.40
C ALA A 273 -22.90 0.35 -14.95
N SER A 274 -23.29 1.22 -15.88
CA SER A 274 -24.30 2.22 -15.66
C SER A 274 -25.24 2.31 -16.87
N GLN A 275 -26.47 2.69 -16.62
CA GLN A 275 -27.45 2.91 -17.66
C GLN A 275 -28.04 4.31 -17.46
N LYS A 276 -28.22 5.05 -18.56
CA LYS A 276 -28.96 6.32 -18.51
C LYS A 276 -30.46 6.04 -18.39
N TRP A 277 -31.13 6.91 -17.67
CA TRP A 277 -32.55 6.80 -17.35
C TRP A 277 -33.42 6.63 -18.58
N SER A 278 -34.48 5.87 -18.44
CA SER A 278 -35.44 5.54 -19.48
C SER A 278 -36.04 6.76 -20.17
N GLU A 279 -36.34 7.82 -19.41
CA GLU A 279 -36.90 9.08 -19.93
C GLU A 279 -36.02 9.78 -20.97
N ILE A 280 -34.70 9.68 -20.80
CA ILE A 280 -33.72 10.27 -21.71
C ILE A 280 -32.97 9.25 -22.56
N ALA A 281 -33.16 7.97 -22.32
CA ALA A 281 -32.47 6.92 -23.06
C ALA A 281 -32.75 6.96 -24.55
N GLY A 282 -33.98 7.36 -24.96
CA GLY A 282 -34.34 7.52 -26.36
C GLY A 282 -33.64 8.69 -27.06
N LEU A 283 -33.07 9.64 -26.32
CA LEU A 283 -32.31 10.73 -26.87
C LEU A 283 -30.83 10.40 -27.07
N PHE A 284 -30.36 9.30 -26.47
CA PHE A 284 -28.97 8.85 -26.53
C PHE A 284 -28.88 7.54 -27.32
N PRO A 285 -28.08 7.50 -28.41
CA PRO A 285 -27.93 6.28 -29.20
C PRO A 285 -27.24 5.12 -28.43
N TYR A 286 -26.54 5.45 -27.34
CA TYR A 286 -25.78 4.49 -26.53
C TYR A 286 -26.05 4.71 -25.04
N PRO A 287 -27.21 4.27 -24.50
CA PRO A 287 -27.60 4.51 -23.12
C PRO A 287 -26.85 3.67 -22.08
N ASN A 288 -26.28 2.53 -22.49
CA ASN A 288 -25.58 1.61 -21.62
C ASN A 288 -24.09 1.94 -21.62
N MET A 289 -23.49 1.96 -20.45
CA MET A 289 -22.07 2.32 -20.28
C MET A 289 -21.40 1.35 -19.34
N ILE A 290 -20.14 1.03 -19.66
CA ILE A 290 -19.18 0.50 -18.69
C ILE A 290 -18.15 1.61 -18.46
N VAL A 291 -18.02 1.99 -17.21
CA VAL A 291 -17.07 3.01 -16.78
C VAL A 291 -15.90 2.33 -16.08
N VAL A 292 -14.72 2.61 -16.55
CA VAL A 292 -13.45 2.17 -15.96
C VAL A 292 -12.75 3.42 -15.42
N ALA A 293 -12.58 3.49 -14.12
CA ALA A 293 -11.76 4.51 -13.48
C ALA A 293 -10.51 3.82 -12.91
N ALA A 294 -9.35 4.14 -13.45
CA ALA A 294 -8.09 3.53 -13.06
C ALA A 294 -7.10 4.59 -12.58
N MET A 295 -6.30 4.24 -11.57
CA MET A 295 -5.22 5.10 -11.13
C MET A 295 -4.09 5.07 -12.15
N ASN A 296 -3.68 6.25 -12.59
CA ASN A 296 -2.55 6.46 -13.48
C ASN A 296 -1.60 7.51 -12.87
N PRO A 297 -0.65 7.10 -12.02
CA PRO A 297 0.25 8.03 -11.35
C PRO A 297 1.15 8.82 -12.31
N PHE A 298 1.26 8.36 -13.56
CA PHE A 298 2.06 9.06 -14.59
C PHE A 298 1.27 10.11 -15.36
N SER A 299 -0.04 10.21 -15.21
CA SER A 299 -0.84 11.22 -15.91
C SER A 299 -0.49 12.63 -15.45
N SER A 300 -0.25 12.84 -14.16
CA SER A 300 0.20 14.12 -13.61
C SER A 300 1.55 14.55 -14.14
N VAL A 301 2.48 13.62 -14.34
CA VAL A 301 3.79 13.92 -14.93
C VAL A 301 3.67 14.39 -16.37
N ARG A 302 2.77 13.79 -17.16
CA ARG A 302 2.50 14.21 -18.52
C ARG A 302 1.92 15.63 -18.59
N THR A 303 0.98 15.94 -17.71
CA THR A 303 0.36 17.27 -17.67
C THR A 303 1.40 18.35 -17.38
N TYR A 304 2.32 18.12 -16.46
CA TYR A 304 3.41 19.07 -16.19
C TYR A 304 4.36 19.24 -17.38
N ALA A 305 4.72 18.13 -18.06
CA ALA A 305 5.58 18.20 -19.25
C ALA A 305 4.91 18.92 -20.42
N GLU A 306 3.62 18.71 -20.65
CA GLU A 306 2.84 19.40 -21.67
C GLU A 306 2.68 20.91 -21.36
N ASP A 307 2.49 21.28 -20.08
CA ASP A 307 2.41 22.68 -19.66
C ASP A 307 3.75 23.41 -19.82
N ASP A 308 4.87 22.73 -19.56
CA ASP A 308 6.21 23.30 -19.74
C ASP A 308 6.54 23.51 -21.23
N GLU A 309 6.15 22.61 -22.12
CA GLU A 309 6.33 22.77 -23.58
C GLU A 309 5.47 23.93 -24.14
N ILE A 310 4.26 24.09 -23.65
CA ILE A 310 3.39 25.22 -24.06
C ILE A 310 3.94 26.57 -23.54
N GLY A 311 4.62 26.57 -22.41
CA GLY A 311 5.24 27.75 -21.82
C GLY A 311 6.47 28.26 -22.60
N GLU A 312 7.25 27.37 -23.21
CA GLU A 312 8.42 27.75 -24.01
C GLU A 312 8.04 28.36 -25.36
N ASP A 313 6.96 27.93 -25.98
CA ASP A 313 6.47 28.48 -27.27
C ASP A 313 5.82 29.87 -27.17
N LEU A 314 5.57 30.35 -25.95
CA LEU A 314 4.96 31.67 -25.73
C LEU A 314 5.93 32.85 -25.53
N HIS A 315 7.23 32.62 -25.66
CA HIS A 315 8.21 33.69 -25.77
C HIS A 315 8.49 33.98 -27.25
N PRO A 316 7.76 34.93 -27.88
CA PRO A 316 8.16 35.48 -29.17
C PRO A 316 9.46 36.25 -28.92
N GLY A 317 10.55 35.76 -29.47
CA GLY A 317 11.80 36.46 -29.50
C GLY A 317 11.59 37.87 -30.03
N GLY A 318 11.82 38.84 -29.17
CA GLY A 318 11.95 40.22 -29.51
C GLY A 318 13.40 40.54 -29.80
#